data_f8153ae9ab4c7688b54505ae089c2027
#
_entry.id   f8153ae9ab4c7688b54505ae089c2027
#
_cell.length_a   1.000
_cell.length_b   1.000
_cell.length_c   1.000
_cell.angle_alpha   90.00
_cell.angle_beta   90.00
_cell.angle_gamma   90.00
#
_symmetry.space_group_name_H-M   'P 1'
#
loop_
_entity.id
_entity.type
_entity.pdbx_description
1 polymer ?
#
loop_
_entity_poly.entity_id
_entity_poly.type
_entity_poly.pdbx_seq_one_letter_code
_entity_poly.pdbx_strand_id
1 'polypeptide(L)'
;MAMPTNTFQSLFVNANGVKTRFIVAGQGRPVVLVHGGGPGSSGEYGWWRNIPVLAQHFQVFALDRIGFGLTDTPEDELGDPVLARHLADFVDAVCLKEVYMIGNSMGAYGVARYALDFPDRVKKMVLVASGSIGAAMGLEHKPSDGMRAMRRFDSEPTRENMRAVLEGLVSNKAGITDELIEGRFKLATQPGAMRSQKLQQNYRQRLQNDPNLRQQYSMLHRLPKLTIPTIMIWGKEDRFAPIDELGYPLRDMLPNLRAFHVFEHSGHQVQNDEVEKFNQVVVDFLLAP
;
A
#
# COMPACT_ATOMS: atom_id res chain seq x y z
N MET A 1 -8.88 -17.15 10.60
CA MET A 1 -9.82 -17.49 9.51
C MET A 1 -8.98 -17.75 8.27
N ALA A 2 -9.06 -18.94 7.65
CA ALA A 2 -8.34 -19.24 6.43
C ALA A 2 -8.78 -18.31 5.31
N MET A 3 -7.88 -17.99 4.36
CA MET A 3 -8.26 -17.24 3.17
C MET A 3 -9.35 -18.02 2.42
N PRO A 4 -10.51 -17.41 2.12
CA PRO A 4 -11.47 -18.07 1.27
C PRO A 4 -10.86 -18.18 -0.14
N THR A 5 -10.76 -19.38 -0.64
CA THR A 5 -10.34 -19.64 -2.02
C THR A 5 -11.39 -19.02 -2.95
N ASN A 6 -10.97 -18.06 -3.79
CA ASN A 6 -11.75 -17.44 -4.87
C ASN A 6 -13.01 -16.65 -4.47
N THR A 7 -12.95 -15.80 -3.46
CA THR A 7 -14.11 -15.04 -2.96
C THR A 7 -14.44 -13.81 -3.78
N PHE A 8 -13.48 -13.28 -4.56
CA PHE A 8 -13.66 -12.02 -5.29
C PHE A 8 -13.53 -12.23 -6.80
N GLN A 9 -14.41 -11.59 -7.55
CA GLN A 9 -14.28 -11.53 -8.99
C GLN A 9 -13.07 -10.67 -9.37
N SER A 10 -12.12 -11.27 -10.09
CA SER A 10 -11.00 -10.55 -10.70
C SER A 10 -11.45 -9.92 -12.01
N LEU A 11 -11.31 -8.61 -12.11
CA LEU A 11 -11.54 -7.84 -13.32
C LEU A 11 -10.22 -7.29 -13.87
N PHE A 12 -10.23 -6.92 -15.14
CA PHE A 12 -9.10 -6.27 -15.80
C PHE A 12 -9.57 -5.05 -16.56
N VAL A 13 -8.75 -4.00 -16.52
CA VAL A 13 -8.95 -2.79 -17.31
C VAL A 13 -7.63 -2.39 -17.98
N ASN A 14 -7.70 -1.71 -19.10
CA ASN A 14 -6.54 -1.07 -19.69
C ASN A 14 -6.37 0.32 -19.06
N ALA A 15 -5.41 0.46 -18.17
CA ALA A 15 -5.03 1.72 -17.54
C ALA A 15 -3.85 2.34 -18.34
N ASN A 16 -4.18 3.11 -19.38
CA ASN A 16 -3.21 3.80 -20.25
C ASN A 16 -2.13 2.86 -20.81
N GLY A 17 -2.55 1.74 -21.41
CA GLY A 17 -1.67 0.73 -21.99
C GLY A 17 -1.25 -0.40 -21.04
N VAL A 18 -1.53 -0.28 -19.75
CA VAL A 18 -1.21 -1.29 -18.73
C VAL A 18 -2.44 -2.13 -18.45
N LYS A 19 -2.38 -3.45 -18.71
CA LYS A 19 -3.43 -4.39 -18.30
C LYS A 19 -3.40 -4.52 -16.79
N THR A 20 -4.36 -3.89 -16.13
CA THR A 20 -4.44 -3.76 -14.67
C THR A 20 -5.51 -4.66 -14.10
N ARG A 21 -5.11 -5.56 -13.19
CA ARG A 21 -6.04 -6.40 -12.43
C ARG A 21 -6.58 -5.63 -11.23
N PHE A 22 -7.88 -5.81 -10.95
CA PHE A 22 -8.50 -5.28 -9.73
C PHE A 22 -9.65 -6.17 -9.27
N ILE A 23 -10.08 -5.95 -8.03
CA ILE A 23 -11.30 -6.50 -7.42
C ILE A 23 -12.28 -5.35 -7.29
N VAL A 24 -13.57 -5.62 -7.56
CA VAL A 24 -14.66 -4.72 -7.21
C VAL A 24 -15.66 -5.44 -6.32
N ALA A 25 -16.16 -4.75 -5.27
CA ALA A 25 -17.17 -5.29 -4.37
C ALA A 25 -18.03 -4.16 -3.77
N GLY A 26 -19.29 -4.47 -3.46
CA GLY A 26 -20.22 -3.50 -2.87
C GLY A 26 -20.75 -2.47 -3.86
N GLN A 27 -21.43 -1.45 -3.32
CA GLN A 27 -22.06 -0.35 -4.07
C GLN A 27 -21.95 0.96 -3.28
N GLY A 28 -22.21 2.10 -3.93
CA GLY A 28 -22.20 3.41 -3.28
C GLY A 28 -20.96 4.23 -3.59
N ARG A 29 -20.47 5.02 -2.63
CA ARG A 29 -19.30 5.88 -2.84
C ARG A 29 -18.04 5.04 -3.09
N PRO A 30 -17.23 5.39 -4.11
CA PRO A 30 -16.05 4.61 -4.44
C PRO A 30 -14.93 4.78 -3.41
N VAL A 31 -14.37 3.64 -2.98
CA VAL A 31 -13.16 3.55 -2.15
C VAL A 31 -12.10 2.77 -2.91
N VAL A 32 -10.95 3.36 -3.14
CA VAL A 32 -9.80 2.71 -3.78
C VAL A 32 -8.81 2.25 -2.73
N LEU A 33 -8.53 0.95 -2.70
CA LEU A 33 -7.57 0.30 -1.80
C LEU A 33 -6.25 0.06 -2.51
N VAL A 34 -5.16 0.64 -2.00
CA VAL A 34 -3.84 0.59 -2.61
C VAL A 34 -2.88 -0.16 -1.69
N HIS A 35 -2.48 -1.37 -2.10
CA HIS A 35 -1.63 -2.25 -1.31
C HIS A 35 -0.19 -1.76 -1.19
N GLY A 36 0.53 -2.24 -0.18
CA GLY A 36 1.96 -1.99 0.04
C GLY A 36 2.88 -2.67 -0.98
N GLY A 37 4.18 -2.50 -0.81
CA GLY A 37 5.22 -3.21 -1.56
C GLY A 37 5.52 -4.59 -0.97
N GLY A 38 6.57 -5.21 -1.50
CA GLY A 38 7.06 -6.49 -1.06
C GLY A 38 6.66 -7.67 -1.96
N PRO A 39 7.36 -8.80 -1.83
CA PRO A 39 7.19 -9.92 -2.73
C PRO A 39 5.76 -10.49 -2.67
N GLY A 40 5.19 -10.73 -3.84
CA GLY A 40 3.86 -11.30 -4.01
C GLY A 40 2.70 -10.43 -3.51
N SER A 41 2.90 -9.12 -3.28
CA SER A 41 1.81 -8.20 -2.90
C SER A 41 0.77 -8.08 -4.02
N SER A 42 -0.48 -7.91 -3.62
CA SER A 42 -1.62 -7.67 -4.53
C SER A 42 -2.75 -6.97 -3.77
N GLY A 43 -3.74 -6.46 -4.49
CA GLY A 43 -4.95 -5.90 -3.89
C GLY A 43 -5.67 -6.91 -3.02
N GLU A 44 -5.71 -8.18 -3.44
CA GLU A 44 -6.31 -9.26 -2.67
C GLU A 44 -5.55 -9.53 -1.37
N TYR A 45 -4.25 -9.84 -1.43
CA TYR A 45 -3.46 -10.16 -0.25
C TYR A 45 -3.26 -8.97 0.72
N GLY A 46 -3.39 -7.76 0.21
CA GLY A 46 -3.35 -6.56 1.06
C GLY A 46 -4.63 -6.31 1.84
N TRP A 47 -5.81 -6.70 1.28
CA TRP A 47 -7.10 -6.20 1.74
C TRP A 47 -8.21 -7.24 1.89
N TRP A 48 -7.93 -8.54 1.73
CA TRP A 48 -8.95 -9.60 1.70
C TRP A 48 -9.86 -9.64 2.94
N ARG A 49 -9.36 -9.22 4.12
CA ARG A 49 -10.13 -9.14 5.36
C ARG A 49 -10.98 -7.86 5.46
N ASN A 50 -10.63 -6.84 4.69
CA ASN A 50 -11.26 -5.53 4.76
C ASN A 50 -12.32 -5.35 3.67
N ILE A 51 -12.09 -5.89 2.47
CA ILE A 51 -13.02 -5.80 1.35
C ILE A 51 -14.46 -6.19 1.72
N PRO A 52 -14.74 -7.34 2.41
CA PRO A 52 -16.11 -7.74 2.73
C PRO A 52 -16.84 -6.77 3.67
N VAL A 53 -16.09 -6.13 4.59
CA VAL A 53 -16.68 -5.17 5.54
C VAL A 53 -16.90 -3.82 4.86
N LEU A 54 -15.89 -3.31 4.16
CA LEU A 54 -15.99 -2.03 3.45
C LEU A 54 -17.06 -2.07 2.35
N ALA A 55 -17.25 -3.21 1.70
CA ALA A 55 -18.25 -3.41 0.65
C ALA A 55 -19.71 -3.36 1.16
N GLN A 56 -19.94 -3.40 2.47
CA GLN A 56 -21.26 -3.17 3.07
C GLN A 56 -21.65 -1.69 3.05
N HIS A 57 -20.68 -0.77 2.91
CA HIS A 57 -20.86 0.67 3.00
C HIS A 57 -20.46 1.41 1.74
N PHE A 58 -19.57 0.83 0.92
CA PHE A 58 -18.90 1.50 -0.19
C PHE A 58 -18.81 0.59 -1.43
N GLN A 59 -18.59 1.19 -2.58
CA GLN A 59 -18.08 0.47 -3.74
C GLN A 59 -16.56 0.42 -3.66
N VAL A 60 -16.02 -0.75 -3.35
CA VAL A 60 -14.59 -0.99 -3.11
C VAL A 60 -13.88 -1.38 -4.39
N PHE A 61 -12.77 -0.75 -4.70
CA PHE A 61 -11.85 -1.07 -5.78
C PHE A 61 -10.47 -1.40 -5.19
N ALA A 62 -10.06 -2.66 -5.21
CA ALA A 62 -8.74 -3.07 -4.75
C ALA A 62 -7.88 -3.47 -5.94
N LEU A 63 -6.97 -2.58 -6.38
CA LEU A 63 -6.14 -2.82 -7.55
C LEU A 63 -4.85 -3.56 -7.19
N ASP A 64 -4.36 -4.36 -8.15
CA ASP A 64 -2.95 -4.75 -8.18
C ASP A 64 -2.18 -3.63 -8.87
N ARG A 65 -1.23 -3.00 -8.18
CA ARG A 65 -0.42 -1.92 -8.76
C ARG A 65 0.48 -2.45 -9.88
N ILE A 66 0.86 -1.59 -10.81
CA ILE A 66 1.81 -1.95 -11.90
C ILE A 66 3.04 -2.67 -11.33
N GLY A 67 3.41 -3.79 -11.93
CA GLY A 67 4.51 -4.63 -11.49
C GLY A 67 4.22 -5.52 -10.28
N PHE A 68 2.95 -5.62 -9.84
CA PHE A 68 2.52 -6.48 -8.73
C PHE A 68 1.30 -7.33 -9.12
N GLY A 69 1.10 -8.41 -8.37
CA GLY A 69 -0.05 -9.30 -8.53
C GLY A 69 -0.17 -9.85 -9.95
N LEU A 70 -1.31 -9.60 -10.59
CA LEU A 70 -1.60 -10.00 -11.97
C LEU A 70 -1.65 -8.81 -12.93
N THR A 71 -1.20 -7.62 -12.50
CA THR A 71 -1.03 -6.44 -13.35
C THR A 71 0.30 -6.52 -14.10
N ASP A 72 0.32 -5.99 -15.32
CA ASP A 72 1.50 -5.97 -16.15
C ASP A 72 2.69 -5.29 -15.45
N THR A 73 3.89 -5.71 -15.83
CA THR A 73 5.15 -5.09 -15.40
C THR A 73 5.73 -4.30 -16.57
N PRO A 74 6.11 -3.02 -16.36
CA PRO A 74 6.73 -2.21 -17.40
C PRO A 74 8.08 -2.81 -17.82
N GLU A 75 8.58 -2.41 -18.99
CA GLU A 75 9.86 -2.92 -19.51
C GLU A 75 11.06 -2.12 -18.98
N ASP A 76 10.93 -0.80 -18.87
CA ASP A 76 12.08 0.09 -18.72
C ASP A 76 12.28 0.61 -17.30
N GLU A 77 11.23 1.09 -16.64
CA GLU A 77 11.35 1.75 -15.34
C GLU A 77 10.16 1.43 -14.43
N LEU A 78 10.46 1.24 -13.15
CA LEU A 78 9.45 1.10 -12.12
C LEU A 78 9.95 1.72 -10.81
N GLY A 79 9.37 2.86 -10.48
CA GLY A 79 9.62 3.59 -9.24
C GLY A 79 8.36 4.26 -8.73
N ASP A 80 8.47 4.95 -7.59
CA ASP A 80 7.31 5.56 -6.95
C ASP A 80 6.51 6.53 -7.85
N PRO A 81 7.13 7.35 -8.75
CA PRO A 81 6.38 8.18 -9.69
C PRO A 81 5.57 7.37 -10.71
N VAL A 82 6.11 6.25 -11.20
CA VAL A 82 5.40 5.35 -12.12
C VAL A 82 4.23 4.69 -11.42
N LEU A 83 4.44 4.24 -10.18
CA LEU A 83 3.37 3.66 -9.34
C LEU A 83 2.25 4.66 -9.06
N ALA A 84 2.58 5.92 -8.79
CA ALA A 84 1.61 6.99 -8.55
C ALA A 84 0.84 7.36 -9.83
N ARG A 85 1.51 7.42 -10.98
CA ARG A 85 0.88 7.66 -12.28
C ARG A 85 -0.08 6.53 -12.64
N HIS A 86 0.35 5.29 -12.50
CA HIS A 86 -0.51 4.13 -12.75
C HIS A 86 -1.79 4.15 -11.89
N LEU A 87 -1.72 4.63 -10.64
CA LEU A 87 -2.91 4.81 -9.81
C LEU A 87 -3.88 5.83 -10.45
N ALA A 88 -3.37 6.93 -11.00
CA ALA A 88 -4.19 7.92 -11.70
C ALA A 88 -4.81 7.33 -12.98
N ASP A 89 -4.01 6.65 -13.79
CA ASP A 89 -4.46 5.98 -15.02
C ASP A 89 -5.54 4.93 -14.71
N PHE A 90 -5.40 4.18 -13.60
CA PHE A 90 -6.41 3.23 -13.15
C PHE A 90 -7.72 3.91 -12.75
N VAL A 91 -7.67 4.97 -11.93
CA VAL A 91 -8.86 5.72 -11.49
C VAL A 91 -9.62 6.30 -12.68
N ASP A 92 -8.90 6.75 -13.71
CA ASP A 92 -9.50 7.24 -14.97
C ASP A 92 -10.10 6.09 -15.79
N ALA A 93 -9.40 4.97 -15.91
CA ALA A 93 -9.84 3.82 -16.69
C ALA A 93 -11.14 3.18 -16.14
N VAL A 94 -11.33 3.22 -14.80
CA VAL A 94 -12.59 2.78 -14.17
C VAL A 94 -13.61 3.91 -13.97
N CYS A 95 -13.39 5.07 -14.62
CA CYS A 95 -14.31 6.22 -14.70
C CYS A 95 -14.71 6.81 -13.33
N LEU A 96 -13.84 6.77 -12.33
CA LEU A 96 -14.12 7.36 -11.02
C LEU A 96 -13.78 8.85 -11.03
N LYS A 97 -14.77 9.70 -10.69
CA LYS A 97 -14.59 11.16 -10.63
C LYS A 97 -14.08 11.64 -9.28
N GLU A 98 -14.69 11.16 -8.21
CA GLU A 98 -14.36 11.47 -6.81
C GLU A 98 -14.24 10.16 -6.04
N VAL A 99 -13.21 10.05 -5.21
CA VAL A 99 -12.90 8.80 -4.50
C VAL A 99 -12.53 9.04 -3.04
N TYR A 100 -12.76 8.05 -2.21
CA TYR A 100 -12.02 7.83 -0.99
C TYR A 100 -10.83 6.93 -1.27
N MET A 101 -9.71 7.15 -0.60
CA MET A 101 -8.51 6.36 -0.82
C MET A 101 -7.93 5.82 0.47
N ILE A 102 -7.53 4.56 0.45
CA ILE A 102 -6.84 3.90 1.57
C ILE A 102 -5.57 3.28 1.03
N GLY A 103 -4.43 3.63 1.59
CA GLY A 103 -3.14 3.07 1.18
C GLY A 103 -2.34 2.55 2.35
N ASN A 104 -1.67 1.40 2.15
CA ASN A 104 -0.70 0.88 3.11
C ASN A 104 0.72 1.00 2.57
N SER A 105 1.66 1.44 3.41
CA SER A 105 3.09 1.48 3.08
C SER A 105 3.38 2.27 1.79
N MET A 106 4.00 1.68 0.79
CA MET A 106 4.20 2.24 -0.56
C MET A 106 2.88 2.60 -1.26
N GLY A 107 1.78 1.92 -0.94
CA GLY A 107 0.43 2.28 -1.40
C GLY A 107 -0.04 3.61 -0.81
N ALA A 108 0.28 3.89 0.45
CA ALA A 108 -0.03 5.19 1.08
C ALA A 108 0.76 6.34 0.43
N TYR A 109 2.00 6.12 0.01
CA TYR A 109 2.74 7.08 -0.81
C TYR A 109 1.97 7.38 -2.11
N GLY A 110 1.52 6.34 -2.82
CA GLY A 110 0.74 6.50 -4.05
C GLY A 110 -0.54 7.30 -3.83
N VAL A 111 -1.27 7.03 -2.74
CA VAL A 111 -2.49 7.77 -2.33
C VAL A 111 -2.16 9.24 -2.04
N ALA A 112 -1.15 9.50 -1.22
CA ALA A 112 -0.74 10.87 -0.88
C ALA A 112 -0.29 11.63 -2.13
N ARG A 113 0.45 10.99 -3.03
CA ARG A 113 0.89 11.61 -4.29
C ARG A 113 -0.29 11.91 -5.21
N TYR A 114 -1.21 10.97 -5.37
CA TYR A 114 -2.43 11.20 -6.14
C TYR A 114 -3.23 12.38 -5.57
N ALA A 115 -3.39 12.45 -4.26
CA ALA A 115 -4.10 13.55 -3.60
C ALA A 115 -3.42 14.92 -3.80
N LEU A 116 -2.09 14.95 -3.87
CA LEU A 116 -1.33 16.16 -4.18
C LEU A 116 -1.45 16.62 -5.65
N ASP A 117 -1.60 15.68 -6.56
CA ASP A 117 -1.67 15.97 -7.99
C ASP A 117 -3.14 16.18 -8.46
N PHE A 118 -4.12 15.60 -7.75
CA PHE A 118 -5.56 15.67 -8.05
C PHE A 118 -6.41 15.94 -6.79
N PRO A 119 -6.19 17.07 -6.08
CA PRO A 119 -6.82 17.33 -4.76
C PRO A 119 -8.35 17.35 -4.82
N ASP A 120 -8.96 17.80 -5.90
CA ASP A 120 -10.41 17.89 -6.04
C ASP A 120 -11.08 16.52 -6.21
N ARG A 121 -10.31 15.50 -6.56
CA ARG A 121 -10.79 14.12 -6.80
C ARG A 121 -10.76 13.25 -5.55
N VAL A 122 -10.04 13.65 -4.51
CA VAL A 122 -9.93 12.88 -3.25
C VAL A 122 -10.73 13.55 -2.15
N LYS A 123 -11.77 12.89 -1.67
CA LYS A 123 -12.64 13.43 -0.60
C LYS A 123 -12.15 13.13 0.80
N LYS A 124 -11.57 11.95 1.00
CA LYS A 124 -10.92 11.53 2.26
C LYS A 124 -9.82 10.53 1.96
N MET A 125 -8.80 10.49 2.79
CA MET A 125 -7.75 9.49 2.67
C MET A 125 -7.32 8.89 4.02
N VAL A 126 -6.94 7.61 3.97
CA VAL A 126 -6.38 6.86 5.09
C VAL A 126 -4.97 6.41 4.72
N LEU A 127 -3.99 6.83 5.49
CA LEU A 127 -2.58 6.51 5.28
C LEU A 127 -2.12 5.51 6.36
N VAL A 128 -1.76 4.30 5.93
CA VAL A 128 -1.41 3.21 6.85
C VAL A 128 0.09 2.90 6.78
N ALA A 129 0.80 3.08 7.89
CA ALA A 129 2.17 2.60 8.14
C ALA A 129 3.15 2.86 6.99
N SER A 130 3.40 4.13 6.63
CA SER A 130 4.16 4.43 5.41
C SER A 130 5.56 5.00 5.64
N GLY A 131 6.55 4.12 5.65
CA GLY A 131 7.96 4.52 5.55
C GLY A 131 8.29 5.24 4.24
N SER A 132 7.56 4.95 3.14
CA SER A 132 7.76 5.65 1.86
C SER A 132 7.34 7.12 1.93
N ILE A 133 6.25 7.46 2.65
CA ILE A 133 5.91 8.86 2.92
C ILE A 133 6.98 9.48 3.83
N GLY A 134 7.40 8.78 4.89
CA GLY A 134 8.48 9.25 5.76
C GLY A 134 9.73 9.64 4.97
N ALA A 135 10.20 8.76 4.09
CA ALA A 135 11.34 9.04 3.21
C ALA A 135 11.10 10.23 2.26
N ALA A 136 9.89 10.35 1.69
CA ALA A 136 9.50 11.50 0.85
C ALA A 136 9.41 12.82 1.62
N MET A 137 9.24 12.74 2.93
CA MET A 137 9.27 13.86 3.87
C MET A 137 10.66 14.13 4.46
N GLY A 138 11.68 13.39 4.02
CA GLY A 138 13.06 13.56 4.47
C GLY A 138 13.40 12.86 5.79
N LEU A 139 12.53 11.96 6.26
CA LEU A 139 12.82 11.13 7.42
C LEU A 139 13.69 9.93 7.04
N GLU A 140 14.66 9.62 7.87
CA GLU A 140 15.53 8.46 7.71
C GLU A 140 15.31 7.49 8.87
N HIS A 141 15.47 6.21 8.61
CA HIS A 141 15.46 5.17 9.63
C HIS A 141 16.49 4.09 9.34
N LYS A 142 16.91 3.41 10.37
CA LYS A 142 17.85 2.29 10.24
C LYS A 142 17.20 1.10 9.54
N PRO A 143 17.97 0.26 8.81
CA PRO A 143 17.44 -0.96 8.23
C PRO A 143 16.81 -1.87 9.29
N SER A 144 15.50 -2.06 9.19
CA SER A 144 14.70 -2.84 10.13
C SER A 144 14.79 -4.35 9.87
N ASP A 145 14.29 -5.17 10.81
CA ASP A 145 14.23 -6.63 10.66
C ASP A 145 13.36 -7.05 9.48
N GLY A 146 12.22 -6.37 9.28
CA GLY A 146 11.35 -6.63 8.15
C GLY A 146 12.04 -6.37 6.81
N MET A 147 12.82 -5.28 6.71
CA MET A 147 13.61 -4.99 5.51
C MET A 147 14.72 -6.03 5.29
N ARG A 148 15.32 -6.58 6.37
CA ARG A 148 16.31 -7.67 6.26
C ARG A 148 15.66 -8.95 5.73
N ALA A 149 14.47 -9.32 6.21
CA ALA A 149 13.70 -10.46 5.71
C ALA A 149 13.35 -10.31 4.21
N MET A 150 12.91 -9.12 3.78
CA MET A 150 12.67 -8.85 2.36
C MET A 150 13.94 -9.03 1.52
N ARG A 151 15.07 -8.47 1.93
CA ARG A 151 16.32 -8.61 1.18
C ARG A 151 16.78 -10.07 1.10
N ARG A 152 16.55 -10.87 2.16
CA ARG A 152 16.83 -12.32 2.11
C ARG A 152 15.96 -13.01 1.08
N PHE A 153 14.66 -12.72 1.04
CA PHE A 153 13.78 -13.26 0.01
C PHE A 153 14.21 -12.81 -1.39
N ASP A 154 14.61 -11.56 -1.56
CA ASP A 154 15.07 -11.01 -2.83
C ASP A 154 16.32 -11.73 -3.37
N SER A 155 17.22 -12.15 -2.48
CA SER A 155 18.44 -12.89 -2.86
C SER A 155 18.20 -14.39 -3.00
N GLU A 156 17.28 -14.94 -2.23
CA GLU A 156 16.97 -16.38 -2.20
C GLU A 156 15.44 -16.57 -2.05
N PRO A 157 14.68 -16.59 -3.17
CA PRO A 157 13.24 -16.72 -3.14
C PRO A 157 12.81 -18.16 -2.80
N THR A 158 12.63 -18.43 -1.53
CA THR A 158 12.11 -19.70 -0.99
C THR A 158 10.82 -19.47 -0.22
N ARG A 159 10.04 -20.54 -0.01
CA ARG A 159 8.82 -20.49 0.82
C ARG A 159 9.14 -20.13 2.28
N GLU A 160 10.25 -20.58 2.79
CA GLU A 160 10.74 -20.24 4.13
C GLU A 160 11.04 -18.74 4.25
N ASN A 161 11.75 -18.16 3.29
CA ASN A 161 12.01 -16.73 3.26
C ASN A 161 10.73 -15.93 3.01
N MET A 162 9.74 -16.44 2.25
CA MET A 162 8.42 -15.82 2.14
C MET A 162 7.69 -15.82 3.48
N ARG A 163 7.70 -16.93 4.22
CA ARG A 163 7.15 -16.99 5.59
C ARG A 163 7.79 -15.92 6.49
N ALA A 164 9.12 -15.79 6.47
CA ALA A 164 9.82 -14.78 7.25
C ALA A 164 9.42 -13.34 6.90
N VAL A 165 9.20 -13.04 5.61
CA VAL A 165 8.66 -11.75 5.17
C VAL A 165 7.27 -11.52 5.74
N LEU A 166 6.37 -12.49 5.64
CA LEU A 166 4.99 -12.38 6.14
C LEU A 166 4.96 -12.20 7.65
N GLU A 167 5.78 -12.95 8.38
CA GLU A 167 5.92 -12.82 9.83
C GLU A 167 6.48 -11.47 10.28
N GLY A 168 7.25 -10.82 9.41
CA GLY A 168 7.72 -9.45 9.65
C GLY A 168 6.62 -8.41 9.45
N LEU A 169 5.62 -8.69 8.58
CA LEU A 169 4.56 -7.74 8.24
C LEU A 169 3.46 -7.63 9.31
N VAL A 170 3.27 -8.66 10.12
CA VAL A 170 2.18 -8.74 11.11
C VAL A 170 2.71 -9.10 12.48
N SER A 171 2.00 -8.71 13.53
CA SER A 171 2.25 -9.14 14.91
C SER A 171 1.52 -10.45 15.20
N ASN A 172 0.29 -10.60 14.73
CA ASN A 172 -0.48 -11.83 14.88
C ASN A 172 -0.18 -12.83 13.75
N LYS A 173 0.70 -13.77 14.02
CA LYS A 173 1.14 -14.78 13.05
C LYS A 173 0.11 -15.87 12.74
N ALA A 174 -0.99 -15.97 13.51
CA ALA A 174 -2.01 -17.01 13.32
C ALA A 174 -2.72 -16.92 11.95
N GLY A 175 -2.65 -15.76 11.28
CA GLY A 175 -3.18 -15.55 9.93
C GLY A 175 -2.25 -16.00 8.80
N ILE A 176 -1.01 -16.42 9.11
CA ILE A 176 -0.02 -16.85 8.11
C ILE A 176 -0.20 -18.34 7.85
N THR A 177 -1.06 -18.67 6.91
CA THR A 177 -1.34 -20.05 6.49
C THR A 177 -0.39 -20.48 5.36
N ASP A 178 -0.30 -21.78 5.11
CA ASP A 178 0.51 -22.31 4.00
C ASP A 178 -0.08 -21.88 2.65
N GLU A 179 -1.40 -21.71 2.54
CA GLU A 179 -2.06 -21.18 1.34
C GLU A 179 -1.65 -19.73 1.07
N LEU A 180 -1.57 -18.90 2.12
CA LEU A 180 -1.11 -17.51 1.99
C LEU A 180 0.35 -17.46 1.52
N ILE A 181 1.21 -18.29 2.13
CA ILE A 181 2.61 -18.38 1.76
C ILE A 181 2.76 -18.82 0.31
N GLU A 182 2.08 -19.92 -0.09
CA GLU A 182 2.15 -20.45 -1.45
C GLU A 182 1.63 -19.45 -2.48
N GLY A 183 0.49 -18.82 -2.20
CA GLY A 183 -0.11 -17.81 -3.09
C GLY A 183 0.80 -16.60 -3.28
N ARG A 184 1.37 -16.05 -2.20
CA ARG A 184 2.33 -14.94 -2.25
C ARG A 184 3.63 -15.34 -2.95
N PHE A 185 4.14 -16.54 -2.65
CA PHE A 185 5.34 -17.09 -3.28
C PHE A 185 5.16 -17.24 -4.79
N LYS A 186 4.04 -17.80 -5.22
CA LYS A 186 3.71 -17.96 -6.65
C LYS A 186 3.66 -16.62 -7.36
N LEU A 187 3.02 -15.61 -6.78
CA LEU A 187 3.00 -14.26 -7.38
C LEU A 187 4.39 -13.61 -7.42
N ALA A 188 5.20 -13.79 -6.36
CA ALA A 188 6.52 -13.19 -6.27
C ALA A 188 7.54 -13.79 -7.24
N THR A 189 7.39 -15.06 -7.63
CA THR A 189 8.32 -15.78 -8.49
C THR A 189 7.93 -15.80 -9.97
N GLN A 190 6.86 -15.09 -10.35
CA GLN A 190 6.52 -14.89 -11.76
C GLN A 190 7.58 -14.03 -12.46
N PRO A 191 7.87 -14.28 -13.77
CA PRO A 191 8.87 -13.51 -14.52
C PRO A 191 8.64 -11.98 -14.45
N GLY A 192 7.39 -11.53 -14.52
CA GLY A 192 7.02 -10.12 -14.38
C GLY A 192 7.36 -9.56 -13.01
N ALA A 193 7.07 -10.29 -11.92
CA ALA A 193 7.38 -9.86 -10.55
C ALA A 193 8.89 -9.78 -10.30
N MET A 194 9.67 -10.72 -10.80
CA MET A 194 11.13 -10.70 -10.70
C MET A 194 11.72 -9.50 -11.47
N ARG A 195 11.18 -9.19 -12.65
CA ARG A 195 11.55 -7.98 -13.42
C ARG A 195 11.18 -6.72 -12.64
N SER A 196 9.95 -6.64 -12.09
CA SER A 196 9.48 -5.55 -11.26
C SER A 196 10.43 -5.26 -10.10
N GLN A 197 10.83 -6.29 -9.37
CA GLN A 197 11.78 -6.20 -8.26
C GLN A 197 13.11 -5.57 -8.69
N LYS A 198 13.68 -6.04 -9.81
CA LYS A 198 14.93 -5.51 -10.35
C LYS A 198 14.80 -4.04 -10.75
N LEU A 199 13.71 -3.67 -11.41
CA LEU A 199 13.44 -2.27 -11.80
C LEU A 199 13.32 -1.36 -10.56
N GLN A 200 12.62 -1.81 -9.51
CA GLN A 200 12.51 -1.07 -8.26
C GLN A 200 13.86 -0.93 -7.54
N GLN A 201 14.71 -1.96 -7.55
CA GLN A 201 16.06 -1.87 -6.99
C GLN A 201 16.91 -0.84 -7.74
N ASN A 202 16.87 -0.86 -9.08
CA ASN A 202 17.56 0.12 -9.92
C ASN A 202 17.08 1.55 -9.64
N TYR A 203 15.76 1.74 -9.52
CA TYR A 203 15.17 3.04 -9.17
C TYR A 203 15.68 3.55 -7.82
N ARG A 204 15.70 2.69 -6.78
CA ARG A 204 16.20 3.07 -5.45
C ARG A 204 17.67 3.48 -5.47
N GLN A 205 18.52 2.79 -6.25
CA GLN A 205 19.93 3.17 -6.42
C GLN A 205 20.06 4.53 -7.10
N ARG A 206 19.26 4.78 -8.15
CA ARG A 206 19.23 6.09 -8.81
C ARG A 206 18.75 7.18 -7.87
N LEU A 207 17.70 6.93 -7.11
CA LEU A 207 17.15 7.88 -6.13
C LEU A 207 18.20 8.33 -5.09
N GLN A 208 19.14 7.45 -4.71
CA GLN A 208 20.24 7.81 -3.80
C GLN A 208 21.25 8.78 -4.41
N ASN A 209 21.43 8.74 -5.73
CA ASN A 209 22.52 9.45 -6.43
C ASN A 209 22.03 10.63 -7.30
N ASP A 210 20.73 10.72 -7.59
CA ASP A 210 20.16 11.76 -8.46
C ASP A 210 19.33 12.78 -7.66
N PRO A 211 19.82 14.02 -7.49
CA PRO A 211 19.10 15.09 -6.78
C PRO A 211 17.76 15.45 -7.44
N ASN A 212 17.67 15.40 -8.78
CA ASN A 212 16.43 15.72 -9.48
C ASN A 212 15.36 14.66 -9.21
N LEU A 213 15.76 13.39 -9.20
CA LEU A 213 14.86 12.29 -8.88
C LEU A 213 14.39 12.40 -7.41
N ARG A 214 15.28 12.74 -6.47
CA ARG A 214 14.90 13.01 -5.08
C ARG A 214 13.91 14.16 -4.95
N GLN A 215 14.09 15.23 -5.71
CA GLN A 215 13.15 16.35 -5.71
C GLN A 215 11.78 15.95 -6.23
N GLN A 216 11.71 15.15 -7.30
CA GLN A 216 10.43 14.61 -7.82
C GLN A 216 9.74 13.67 -6.84
N TYR A 217 10.53 12.87 -6.10
CA TYR A 217 10.04 11.97 -5.07
C TYR A 217 9.53 12.70 -3.83
N SER A 218 10.12 13.84 -3.48
CA SER A 218 9.83 14.57 -2.25
C SER A 218 8.41 15.12 -2.19
N MET A 219 7.84 15.03 -0.99
CA MET A 219 6.54 15.63 -0.63
C MET A 219 6.67 16.71 0.44
N LEU A 220 7.90 17.02 0.90
CA LEU A 220 8.20 17.83 2.08
C LEU A 220 7.48 19.17 2.11
N HIS A 221 7.39 19.86 0.98
CA HIS A 221 6.78 21.20 0.89
C HIS A 221 5.33 21.21 0.43
N ARG A 222 4.77 20.04 0.05
CA ARG A 222 3.43 19.92 -0.51
C ARG A 222 2.46 19.23 0.46
N LEU A 223 2.85 18.08 1.02
CA LEU A 223 1.97 17.24 1.85
C LEU A 223 1.47 17.96 3.12
N PRO A 224 2.29 18.76 3.84
CA PRO A 224 1.81 19.52 5.00
C PRO A 224 0.71 20.56 4.69
N LYS A 225 0.62 20.98 3.42
CA LYS A 225 -0.38 21.97 2.97
C LYS A 225 -1.68 21.35 2.49
N LEU A 226 -1.73 20.03 2.38
CA LEU A 226 -2.93 19.34 1.91
C LEU A 226 -4.04 19.42 2.96
N THR A 227 -5.22 19.84 2.53
CA THR A 227 -6.39 20.06 3.40
C THR A 227 -7.44 18.95 3.32
N ILE A 228 -7.20 17.93 2.50
CA ILE A 228 -8.07 16.76 2.39
C ILE A 228 -8.16 16.08 3.76
N PRO A 229 -9.39 15.79 4.27
CA PRO A 229 -9.55 15.07 5.50
C PRO A 229 -8.78 13.75 5.49
N THR A 230 -7.83 13.63 6.42
CA THR A 230 -6.87 12.53 6.45
C THR A 230 -6.75 11.97 7.86
N ILE A 231 -6.74 10.65 7.99
CA ILE A 231 -6.26 9.98 9.20
C ILE A 231 -5.01 9.15 8.88
N MET A 232 -4.14 9.01 9.86
CA MET A 232 -3.03 8.07 9.84
C MET A 232 -3.28 6.92 10.80
N ILE A 233 -2.92 5.71 10.40
CA ILE A 233 -2.99 4.49 11.22
C ILE A 233 -1.62 3.83 11.23
N TRP A 234 -1.15 3.42 12.43
CA TRP A 234 0.17 2.81 12.57
C TRP A 234 0.17 1.70 13.60
N GLY A 235 0.89 0.61 13.32
CA GLY A 235 1.11 -0.45 14.28
C GLY A 235 2.27 -0.13 15.21
N LYS A 236 2.09 -0.37 16.51
CA LYS A 236 3.13 -0.14 17.53
C LYS A 236 4.34 -1.06 17.34
N GLU A 237 4.10 -2.28 16.84
CA GLU A 237 5.09 -3.32 16.62
C GLU A 237 5.58 -3.38 15.16
N ASP A 238 5.46 -2.28 14.41
CA ASP A 238 5.86 -2.24 13.00
C ASP A 238 7.37 -2.47 12.84
N ARG A 239 7.71 -3.59 12.21
CA ARG A 239 9.09 -4.02 11.96
C ARG A 239 9.63 -3.60 10.59
N PHE A 240 8.83 -2.91 9.77
CA PHE A 240 9.24 -2.35 8.48
C PHE A 240 9.42 -0.83 8.57
N ALA A 241 8.50 -0.16 9.22
CA ALA A 241 8.46 1.28 9.40
C ALA A 241 8.27 1.59 10.89
N PRO A 242 9.33 1.56 11.71
CA PRO A 242 9.23 1.76 13.15
C PRO A 242 8.51 3.07 13.50
N ILE A 243 7.49 2.99 14.34
CA ILE A 243 6.62 4.12 14.66
C ILE A 243 7.38 5.28 15.31
N ASP A 244 8.36 4.96 16.17
CA ASP A 244 9.15 5.96 16.89
C ASP A 244 10.08 6.75 15.93
N GLU A 245 10.58 6.08 14.88
CA GLU A 245 11.48 6.71 13.89
C GLU A 245 10.70 7.41 12.76
N LEU A 246 9.51 6.93 12.42
CA LEU A 246 8.77 7.40 11.25
C LEU A 246 7.35 7.88 11.56
N GLY A 247 6.57 7.13 12.35
CA GLY A 247 5.15 7.40 12.57
C GLY A 247 4.90 8.69 13.33
N TYR A 248 5.52 8.85 14.51
CA TYR A 248 5.39 10.06 15.32
C TYR A 248 6.02 11.29 14.65
N PRO A 249 7.26 11.24 14.11
CA PRO A 249 7.79 12.36 13.35
C PRO A 249 6.93 12.78 12.16
N LEU A 250 6.42 11.81 11.38
CA LEU A 250 5.54 12.10 10.25
C LEU A 250 4.22 12.76 10.69
N ARG A 251 3.60 12.26 11.77
CA ARG A 251 2.41 12.91 12.38
C ARG A 251 2.68 14.38 12.69
N ASP A 252 3.80 14.68 13.30
CA ASP A 252 4.15 16.05 13.72
C ASP A 252 4.42 16.98 12.53
N MET A 253 4.78 16.43 11.37
CA MET A 253 4.95 17.16 10.11
C MET A 253 3.63 17.41 9.36
N LEU A 254 2.51 16.81 9.78
CA LEU A 254 1.22 16.87 9.07
C LEU A 254 0.16 17.57 9.93
N PRO A 255 0.14 18.91 10.01
CA PRO A 255 -0.71 19.67 10.92
C PRO A 255 -2.22 19.53 10.63
N ASN A 256 -2.59 19.07 9.43
CA ASN A 256 -3.98 18.93 9.00
C ASN A 256 -4.55 17.51 9.20
N LEU A 257 -3.82 16.62 9.89
CA LEU A 257 -4.37 15.30 10.24
C LEU A 257 -5.59 15.43 11.15
N ARG A 258 -6.66 14.70 10.80
CA ARG A 258 -7.86 14.59 11.65
C ARG A 258 -7.62 13.71 12.86
N ALA A 259 -6.84 12.62 12.69
CA ALA A 259 -6.45 11.72 13.75
C ALA A 259 -5.18 10.94 13.40
N PHE A 260 -4.45 10.50 14.42
CA PHE A 260 -3.39 9.51 14.34
C PHE A 260 -3.73 8.36 15.28
N HIS A 261 -4.03 7.19 14.71
CA HIS A 261 -4.40 6.00 15.46
C HIS A 261 -3.21 5.05 15.60
N VAL A 262 -2.83 4.75 16.82
CA VAL A 262 -1.82 3.72 17.14
C VAL A 262 -2.53 2.44 17.55
N PHE A 263 -2.14 1.33 16.94
CA PHE A 263 -2.65 -0.01 17.20
C PHE A 263 -1.58 -0.80 17.94
N GLU A 264 -1.83 -1.05 19.23
CA GLU A 264 -0.81 -1.53 20.17
C GLU A 264 -0.30 -2.94 19.85
N HIS A 265 -1.13 -3.79 19.22
CA HIS A 265 -0.83 -5.19 18.93
C HIS A 265 -0.71 -5.45 17.42
N SER A 266 -0.31 -4.44 16.67
CA SER A 266 -0.22 -4.52 15.21
C SER A 266 1.18 -4.22 14.70
N GLY A 267 1.58 -4.95 13.65
CA GLY A 267 2.77 -4.71 12.84
C GLY A 267 2.51 -3.75 11.69
N HIS A 268 3.21 -3.98 10.58
CA HIS A 268 3.16 -3.15 9.37
C HIS A 268 1.84 -3.22 8.60
N GLN A 269 1.17 -4.38 8.65
CA GLN A 269 -0.15 -4.57 8.04
C GLN A 269 -1.25 -4.52 9.10
N VAL A 270 -1.46 -3.35 9.68
CA VAL A 270 -2.45 -3.10 10.74
C VAL A 270 -3.84 -3.63 10.34
N GLN A 271 -4.21 -3.46 9.08
CA GLN A 271 -5.46 -3.91 8.49
C GLN A 271 -5.63 -5.44 8.48
N ASN A 272 -4.54 -6.19 8.66
CA ASN A 272 -4.54 -7.66 8.73
C ASN A 272 -4.29 -8.19 10.15
N ASP A 273 -3.86 -7.35 11.09
CA ASP A 273 -3.64 -7.70 12.49
C ASP A 273 -4.89 -7.47 13.35
N GLU A 274 -5.30 -6.23 13.52
CA GLU A 274 -6.50 -5.84 14.31
C GLU A 274 -7.65 -5.48 13.38
N VAL A 275 -8.13 -6.46 12.62
CA VAL A 275 -9.05 -6.30 11.47
C VAL A 275 -10.34 -5.58 11.83
N GLU A 276 -11.00 -5.99 12.91
CA GLU A 276 -12.30 -5.43 13.34
C GLU A 276 -12.15 -3.97 13.71
N LYS A 277 -11.15 -3.66 14.54
CA LYS A 277 -10.85 -2.29 14.97
C LYS A 277 -10.43 -1.41 13.80
N PHE A 278 -9.60 -1.94 12.89
CA PHE A 278 -9.20 -1.21 11.69
C PHE A 278 -10.41 -0.85 10.82
N ASN A 279 -11.26 -1.83 10.51
CA ASN A 279 -12.45 -1.61 9.70
C ASN A 279 -13.40 -0.61 10.36
N GLN A 280 -13.62 -0.69 11.67
CA GLN A 280 -14.45 0.25 12.40
C GLN A 280 -13.94 1.69 12.30
N VAL A 281 -12.65 1.91 12.59
CA VAL A 281 -12.01 3.24 12.51
C VAL A 281 -12.14 3.83 11.10
N VAL A 282 -11.89 3.00 10.07
CA VAL A 282 -11.96 3.43 8.67
C VAL A 282 -13.39 3.75 8.26
N VAL A 283 -14.36 2.88 8.56
CA VAL A 283 -15.78 3.09 8.22
C VAL A 283 -16.30 4.36 8.90
N ASP A 284 -16.06 4.52 10.19
CA ASP A 284 -16.51 5.72 10.95
C ASP A 284 -15.92 6.99 10.36
N PHE A 285 -14.62 6.99 10.03
CA PHE A 285 -13.98 8.14 9.41
C PHE A 285 -14.55 8.45 8.02
N LEU A 286 -14.75 7.45 7.18
CA LEU A 286 -15.22 7.67 5.82
C LEU A 286 -16.70 8.09 5.77
N LEU A 287 -17.54 7.61 6.70
CA LEU A 287 -18.96 7.95 6.79
C LEU A 287 -19.20 9.28 7.53
N ALA A 288 -18.29 9.74 8.37
CA ALA A 288 -18.42 11.04 9.03
C ALA A 288 -18.69 12.17 8.01
N PRO A 289 -19.37 13.26 8.37
CA PRO A 289 -19.64 14.39 7.49
C PRO A 289 -18.37 15.11 7.02
#